data_a79490e9dd91af3eb4c7dbe05037b9a5
#
_entry.id   a79490e9dd91af3eb4c7dbe05037b9a5
#
_cell.length_a   1.000
_cell.length_b   1.000
_cell.length_c   1.000
_cell.angle_alpha   90.00
_cell.angle_beta   90.00
_cell.angle_gamma   90.00
#
_symmetry.space_group_name_H-M   'P 1'
#
loop_
_entity.id
_entity.type
_entity.pdbx_description
1 polymer ?
#
loop_
_entity_poly.entity_id
_entity_poly.type
_entity_poly.pdbx_seq_one_letter_code
_entity_poly.pdbx_strand_id
1 'polypeptide(L)'
;MGIKILPPDINRGVSGFSVDEGNIRYGLAAIKSIGKPVIEAIVSEREENGLYRGLKDFIERISLKEMLNKRSIENFIKAGALDNLGGTRKQFMMIYIQIVDNVNQEKKFSMSGQMSLFDFVDEDQKKEFEIQLPDVGEYEKETLLAFEKEVLGVYISGHPLDAYEEQWKKSVSATTLDFQLDEETNRTKVHDGAKEIIGGMIVGKTIKHTKTNQMMAFITVEDLLGTVEVVVFPRDYEANRQYLEEDKKVFVKGRVSEEDDRPSKLICEKIIPFHQVKRELWIQFADKNSYLAEEKLLMGMLQDSEGDDTVVIYCKAEKAVKRLPRNWNIGIEPNILSRLTNYYGEELSLIHI
;
A
#
# COMPACT_ATOMS: atom_id res chain seq x y z
N MET A 1 16.77 3.82 -14.98
CA MET A 1 16.11 4.45 -16.14
C MET A 1 14.84 5.13 -15.63
N GLY A 2 14.56 6.24 -15.30
CA GLY A 2 13.42 6.87 -14.61
C GLY A 2 12.02 6.70 -15.25
N ILE A 3 11.76 5.58 -15.90
CA ILE A 3 10.46 5.24 -16.50
C ILE A 3 9.51 4.81 -15.38
N LYS A 4 8.37 5.50 -15.27
CA LYS A 4 7.33 5.18 -14.30
C LYS A 4 6.28 4.25 -14.90
N ILE A 5 5.65 3.45 -14.05
CA ILE A 5 4.44 2.71 -14.39
C ILE A 5 3.26 3.55 -13.93
N LEU A 6 2.38 3.89 -14.88
CA LEU A 6 1.17 4.65 -14.61
C LEU A 6 -0.02 3.70 -14.45
N PRO A 7 -1.00 4.02 -13.58
CA PRO A 7 -2.20 3.20 -13.41
C PRO A 7 -3.01 3.12 -14.72
N PRO A 8 -3.88 2.11 -14.86
CA PRO A 8 -4.83 2.08 -15.97
C PRO A 8 -5.69 3.34 -15.97
N ASP A 9 -6.17 3.76 -17.14
CA ASP A 9 -6.97 4.97 -17.31
C ASP A 9 -7.92 4.80 -18.49
N ILE A 10 -9.21 4.98 -18.29
CA ILE A 10 -10.21 4.81 -19.36
C ILE A 10 -10.09 5.88 -20.46
N ASN A 11 -9.55 7.05 -20.12
CA ASN A 11 -9.38 8.16 -21.07
C ASN A 11 -8.06 8.11 -21.85
N ARG A 12 -7.05 7.37 -21.38
CA ARG A 12 -5.72 7.30 -22.00
C ARG A 12 -5.27 5.87 -22.33
N GLY A 13 -5.72 4.90 -21.53
CA GLY A 13 -5.30 3.49 -21.65
C GLY A 13 -5.91 2.81 -22.88
N VAL A 14 -5.25 1.74 -23.30
CA VAL A 14 -5.72 0.79 -24.31
C VAL A 14 -5.77 -0.62 -23.69
N SER A 15 -6.11 -1.63 -24.47
CA SER A 15 -6.21 -3.00 -23.97
C SER A 15 -4.88 -3.49 -23.34
N GLY A 16 -3.75 -3.34 -24.04
CA GLY A 16 -2.43 -3.70 -23.54
C GLY A 16 -1.70 -2.54 -22.87
N PHE A 17 -0.45 -2.80 -22.46
CA PHE A 17 0.44 -1.74 -22.02
C PHE A 17 0.73 -0.77 -23.17
N SER A 18 0.85 0.51 -22.85
CA SER A 18 1.11 1.56 -23.85
C SER A 18 2.11 2.59 -23.30
N VAL A 19 2.73 3.34 -24.21
CA VAL A 19 3.59 4.46 -23.84
C VAL A 19 2.71 5.71 -23.68
N ASP A 20 2.83 6.38 -22.54
CA ASP A 20 2.12 7.62 -22.23
C ASP A 20 3.11 8.63 -21.61
N GLU A 21 3.40 9.69 -22.34
CA GLU A 21 4.34 10.77 -21.95
C GLU A 21 5.72 10.22 -21.48
N GLY A 22 6.23 9.20 -22.19
CA GLY A 22 7.53 8.58 -21.88
C GLY A 22 7.51 7.58 -20.73
N ASN A 23 6.34 7.30 -20.15
CA ASN A 23 6.11 6.29 -19.12
C ASN A 23 5.32 5.10 -19.69
N ILE A 24 5.23 4.02 -18.92
CA ILE A 24 4.44 2.84 -19.28
C ILE A 24 3.09 2.93 -18.58
N ARG A 25 2.00 3.04 -19.35
CA ARG A 25 0.65 2.95 -18.82
C ARG A 25 0.18 1.51 -18.75
N TYR A 26 -0.39 1.13 -17.62
CA TYR A 26 -0.94 -0.20 -17.39
C TYR A 26 -2.17 -0.45 -18.28
N GLY A 27 -2.22 -1.62 -18.93
CA GLY A 27 -3.30 -1.97 -19.85
C GLY A 27 -4.64 -2.22 -19.15
N LEU A 28 -5.75 -1.82 -19.77
CA LEU A 28 -7.09 -2.06 -19.22
C LEU A 28 -7.43 -3.56 -19.11
N ALA A 29 -6.84 -4.41 -19.97
CA ALA A 29 -7.05 -5.86 -19.94
C ALA A 29 -6.40 -6.55 -18.73
N ALA A 30 -5.50 -5.87 -18.02
CA ALA A 30 -4.89 -6.38 -16.81
C ALA A 30 -5.82 -6.27 -15.58
N ILE A 31 -6.90 -5.50 -15.68
CA ILE A 31 -7.90 -5.38 -14.61
C ILE A 31 -8.73 -6.67 -14.59
N LYS A 32 -8.71 -7.37 -13.45
CA LYS A 32 -9.45 -8.64 -13.28
C LYS A 32 -10.94 -8.49 -13.60
N SER A 33 -11.50 -9.51 -14.23
CA SER A 33 -12.93 -9.61 -14.56
C SER A 33 -13.45 -8.56 -15.56
N ILE A 34 -12.56 -7.89 -16.29
CA ILE A 34 -12.95 -7.01 -17.41
C ILE A 34 -12.76 -7.78 -18.72
N GLY A 35 -13.86 -7.97 -19.44
CA GLY A 35 -13.82 -8.65 -20.75
C GLY A 35 -13.26 -7.77 -21.85
N LYS A 36 -12.60 -8.39 -22.84
CA LYS A 36 -12.07 -7.69 -24.02
C LYS A 36 -13.12 -6.85 -24.76
N PRO A 37 -14.38 -7.31 -24.97
CA PRO A 37 -15.40 -6.51 -25.62
C PRO A 37 -15.70 -5.19 -24.90
N VAL A 38 -15.73 -5.19 -23.56
CA VAL A 38 -15.94 -3.97 -22.76
C VAL A 38 -14.81 -2.97 -22.98
N ILE A 39 -13.57 -3.45 -23.04
CA ILE A 39 -12.38 -2.60 -23.26
C ILE A 39 -12.42 -2.00 -24.68
N GLU A 40 -12.75 -2.81 -25.67
CA GLU A 40 -12.88 -2.35 -27.07
C GLU A 40 -14.00 -1.30 -27.20
N ALA A 41 -15.12 -1.51 -26.52
CA ALA A 41 -16.22 -0.53 -26.48
C ALA A 41 -15.78 0.79 -25.80
N ILE A 42 -15.01 0.72 -24.68
CA ILE A 42 -14.47 1.91 -23.99
C ILE A 42 -13.57 2.72 -24.92
N VAL A 43 -12.64 2.05 -25.62
CA VAL A 43 -11.67 2.71 -26.50
C VAL A 43 -12.38 3.31 -27.72
N SER A 44 -13.22 2.53 -28.40
CA SER A 44 -13.98 2.98 -29.59
C SER A 44 -14.91 4.15 -29.26
N GLU A 45 -15.65 4.05 -28.15
CA GLU A 45 -16.57 5.11 -27.72
C GLU A 45 -15.84 6.42 -27.41
N ARG A 46 -14.69 6.33 -26.77
CA ARG A 46 -13.83 7.49 -26.50
C ARG A 46 -13.28 8.12 -27.78
N GLU A 47 -12.89 7.32 -28.76
CA GLU A 47 -12.36 7.80 -30.04
C GLU A 47 -13.44 8.45 -30.89
N GLU A 48 -14.66 7.94 -30.84
CA GLU A 48 -15.82 8.46 -31.63
C GLU A 48 -16.43 9.72 -30.99
N ASN A 49 -16.60 9.73 -29.66
CA ASN A 49 -17.40 10.73 -28.93
C ASN A 49 -16.62 11.55 -27.92
N GLY A 50 -15.28 11.42 -27.92
CA GLY A 50 -14.38 12.17 -27.03
C GLY A 50 -14.26 11.58 -25.62
N LEU A 51 -13.42 12.20 -24.80
CA LEU A 51 -13.09 11.74 -23.46
C LEU A 51 -14.32 11.67 -22.54
N TYR A 52 -14.30 10.72 -21.61
CA TYR A 52 -15.29 10.63 -20.54
C TYR A 52 -15.09 11.77 -19.54
N ARG A 53 -16.18 12.46 -19.19
CA ARG A 53 -16.16 13.68 -18.37
C ARG A 53 -16.40 13.41 -16.87
N GLY A 54 -16.98 12.26 -16.54
CA GLY A 54 -17.32 11.88 -15.18
C GLY A 54 -17.83 10.45 -15.10
N LEU A 55 -18.03 9.95 -13.87
CA LEU A 55 -18.48 8.57 -13.64
C LEU A 55 -19.83 8.29 -14.31
N LYS A 56 -20.78 9.22 -14.22
CA LYS A 56 -22.12 9.07 -14.85
C LYS A 56 -22.01 8.98 -16.37
N ASP A 57 -21.30 9.92 -17.00
CA ASP A 57 -21.07 9.94 -18.45
C ASP A 57 -20.43 8.63 -18.95
N PHE A 58 -19.43 8.12 -18.22
CA PHE A 58 -18.82 6.83 -18.53
C PHE A 58 -19.82 5.68 -18.47
N ILE A 59 -20.59 5.57 -17.39
CA ILE A 59 -21.56 4.49 -17.20
C ILE A 59 -22.66 4.55 -18.24
N GLU A 60 -23.23 5.71 -18.53
CA GLU A 60 -24.26 5.91 -19.52
C GLU A 60 -23.80 5.48 -20.92
N ARG A 61 -22.67 6.02 -21.38
CA ARG A 61 -22.16 5.77 -22.74
C ARG A 61 -21.77 4.31 -22.96
N ILE A 62 -21.10 3.67 -22.02
CA ILE A 62 -20.70 2.26 -22.18
C ILE A 62 -21.89 1.32 -21.97
N SER A 63 -22.81 1.65 -21.08
CA SER A 63 -24.02 0.86 -20.91
C SER A 63 -24.88 0.80 -22.17
N LEU A 64 -24.77 1.75 -23.09
CA LEU A 64 -25.49 1.73 -24.37
C LEU A 64 -24.88 0.75 -25.37
N LYS A 65 -23.59 0.54 -25.38
CA LYS A 65 -22.85 -0.32 -26.31
C LYS A 65 -22.68 -1.75 -25.79
N GLU A 66 -22.39 -1.92 -24.51
CA GLU A 66 -22.05 -3.20 -23.91
C GLU A 66 -22.69 -3.38 -22.53
N MET A 67 -22.76 -4.64 -22.08
CA MET A 67 -23.25 -4.95 -20.74
C MET A 67 -22.16 -4.67 -19.68
N LEU A 68 -22.09 -3.43 -19.23
CA LEU A 68 -21.27 -3.04 -18.10
C LEU A 68 -22.00 -3.45 -16.81
N ASN A 69 -21.43 -4.38 -16.06
CA ASN A 69 -22.00 -4.82 -14.78
C ASN A 69 -21.39 -4.07 -13.60
N LYS A 70 -22.08 -4.11 -12.44
CA LYS A 70 -21.63 -3.45 -11.21
C LYS A 70 -20.22 -3.85 -10.80
N ARG A 71 -19.86 -5.14 -10.96
CA ARG A 71 -18.53 -5.65 -10.62
C ARG A 71 -17.42 -5.08 -11.51
N SER A 72 -17.70 -4.91 -12.81
CA SER A 72 -16.73 -4.30 -13.71
C SER A 72 -16.45 -2.84 -13.34
N ILE A 73 -17.49 -2.08 -13.01
CA ILE A 73 -17.34 -0.67 -12.57
C ILE A 73 -16.56 -0.61 -11.26
N GLU A 74 -16.90 -1.45 -10.30
CA GLU A 74 -16.17 -1.56 -9.03
C GLU A 74 -14.67 -1.84 -9.27
N ASN A 75 -14.35 -2.78 -10.17
CA ASN A 75 -12.96 -3.09 -10.49
C ASN A 75 -12.24 -1.94 -11.22
N PHE A 76 -12.91 -1.17 -12.08
CA PHE A 76 -12.34 0.06 -12.65
C PHE A 76 -12.05 1.10 -11.57
N ILE A 77 -12.95 1.29 -10.59
CA ILE A 77 -12.74 2.20 -9.46
C ILE A 77 -11.54 1.71 -8.62
N LYS A 78 -11.53 0.44 -8.21
CA LYS A 78 -10.45 -0.15 -7.42
C LYS A 78 -9.09 -0.08 -8.11
N ALA A 79 -9.06 -0.26 -9.43
CA ALA A 79 -7.83 -0.17 -10.23
C ALA A 79 -7.30 1.27 -10.39
N GLY A 80 -8.07 2.29 -10.01
CA GLY A 80 -7.74 3.69 -10.26
C GLY A 80 -7.96 4.13 -11.71
N ALA A 81 -8.63 3.31 -12.53
CA ALA A 81 -8.85 3.62 -13.94
C ALA A 81 -9.81 4.81 -14.18
N LEU A 82 -10.49 5.25 -13.13
CA LEU A 82 -11.44 6.37 -13.15
C LEU A 82 -10.95 7.60 -12.38
N ASP A 83 -9.73 7.60 -11.85
CA ASP A 83 -9.21 8.66 -10.97
C ASP A 83 -9.20 10.05 -11.65
N ASN A 84 -9.13 10.10 -12.98
CA ASN A 84 -9.15 11.34 -13.77
C ASN A 84 -10.57 11.85 -14.09
N LEU A 85 -11.63 11.28 -13.51
CA LEU A 85 -13.02 11.70 -13.74
C LEU A 85 -13.55 12.72 -12.71
N GLY A 86 -12.66 13.37 -11.94
CA GLY A 86 -13.02 14.49 -11.06
C GLY A 86 -13.61 14.10 -9.71
N GLY A 87 -13.41 12.85 -9.26
CA GLY A 87 -13.78 12.37 -7.94
C GLY A 87 -12.76 11.40 -7.36
N THR A 88 -12.90 11.07 -6.08
CA THR A 88 -12.07 10.07 -5.40
C THR A 88 -12.65 8.66 -5.56
N ARG A 89 -11.83 7.63 -5.42
CA ARG A 89 -12.29 6.23 -5.46
C ARG A 89 -13.37 5.97 -4.40
N LYS A 90 -13.23 6.57 -3.23
CA LYS A 90 -14.22 6.47 -2.14
C LYS A 90 -15.57 7.10 -2.51
N GLN A 91 -15.55 8.28 -3.11
CA GLN A 91 -16.77 8.93 -3.61
C GLN A 91 -17.45 8.07 -4.65
N PHE A 92 -16.71 7.57 -5.63
CA PHE A 92 -17.25 6.72 -6.69
C PHE A 92 -17.82 5.41 -6.16
N MET A 93 -17.16 4.76 -5.19
CA MET A 93 -17.65 3.55 -4.54
C MET A 93 -18.99 3.75 -3.82
N MET A 94 -19.25 4.95 -3.32
CA MET A 94 -20.52 5.25 -2.63
C MET A 94 -21.69 5.43 -3.59
N ILE A 95 -21.45 5.92 -4.82
CA ILE A 95 -22.53 6.36 -5.71
C ILE A 95 -22.72 5.48 -6.95
N TYR A 96 -21.71 4.68 -7.36
CA TYR A 96 -21.77 3.96 -8.65
C TYR A 96 -22.97 3.02 -8.78
N ILE A 97 -23.39 2.38 -7.69
CA ILE A 97 -24.56 1.47 -7.70
C ILE A 97 -25.82 2.24 -8.07
N GLN A 98 -26.03 3.40 -7.46
CA GLN A 98 -27.18 4.25 -7.72
C GLN A 98 -27.19 4.75 -9.16
N ILE A 99 -26.02 5.16 -9.69
CA ILE A 99 -25.90 5.58 -11.09
C ILE A 99 -26.28 4.43 -12.04
N VAL A 100 -25.75 3.23 -11.81
CA VAL A 100 -26.06 2.04 -12.64
C VAL A 100 -27.54 1.71 -12.61
N ASP A 101 -28.16 1.77 -11.44
CA ASP A 101 -29.57 1.45 -11.29
C ASP A 101 -30.45 2.49 -12.00
N ASN A 102 -30.11 3.78 -11.91
CA ASN A 102 -30.82 4.85 -12.64
C ASN A 102 -30.68 4.67 -14.16
N VAL A 103 -29.47 4.46 -14.67
CA VAL A 103 -29.22 4.24 -16.11
C VAL A 103 -29.99 3.01 -16.63
N ASN A 104 -30.04 1.93 -15.86
CA ASN A 104 -30.79 0.73 -16.24
C ASN A 104 -32.31 0.96 -16.23
N GLN A 105 -32.82 1.80 -15.33
CA GLN A 105 -34.22 2.18 -15.29
C GLN A 105 -34.57 3.05 -16.50
N GLU A 106 -33.79 4.06 -16.83
CA GLU A 106 -33.98 4.94 -18.00
C GLU A 106 -34.00 4.14 -19.29
N LYS A 107 -33.09 3.16 -19.45
CA LYS A 107 -33.11 2.23 -20.60
C LYS A 107 -34.40 1.44 -20.72
N LYS A 108 -34.91 0.89 -19.63
CA LYS A 108 -36.17 0.13 -19.62
C LYS A 108 -37.35 0.99 -20.05
N PHE A 109 -37.42 2.24 -19.57
CA PHE A 109 -38.47 3.19 -19.97
C PHE A 109 -38.38 3.54 -21.44
N SER A 110 -37.19 3.86 -21.97
CA SER A 110 -36.98 4.15 -23.38
C SER A 110 -37.37 2.98 -24.29
N MET A 111 -37.07 1.74 -23.90
CA MET A 111 -37.44 0.54 -24.68
C MET A 111 -38.95 0.23 -24.61
N SER A 112 -39.65 0.63 -23.57
CA SER A 112 -41.09 0.40 -23.43
C SER A 112 -41.97 1.46 -24.12
N GLY A 113 -41.34 2.48 -24.72
CA GLY A 113 -42.04 3.59 -25.35
C GLY A 113 -42.81 4.49 -24.39
N GLN A 114 -42.58 4.32 -23.07
CA GLN A 114 -43.12 5.17 -22.01
C GLN A 114 -42.20 6.38 -21.83
N MET A 115 -42.75 7.57 -21.92
CA MET A 115 -42.04 8.79 -21.57
C MET A 115 -41.65 8.76 -20.08
N SER A 116 -40.39 9.04 -19.79
CA SER A 116 -39.93 9.22 -18.42
C SER A 116 -40.50 10.52 -17.84
N LEU A 117 -40.76 10.53 -16.56
CA LEU A 117 -41.13 11.76 -15.83
C LEU A 117 -40.06 12.86 -16.01
N PHE A 118 -38.81 12.48 -16.28
CA PHE A 118 -37.67 13.37 -16.54
C PHE A 118 -37.73 14.05 -17.93
N ASP A 119 -38.53 13.54 -18.89
CA ASP A 119 -38.69 14.18 -20.18
C ASP A 119 -39.54 15.47 -20.12
N PHE A 120 -40.26 15.65 -19.01
CA PHE A 120 -41.09 16.83 -18.72
C PHE A 120 -40.45 17.85 -17.78
N VAL A 121 -39.21 17.58 -17.31
CA VAL A 121 -38.52 18.42 -16.34
C VAL A 121 -37.54 19.34 -17.07
N ASP A 122 -37.59 20.66 -16.79
CA ASP A 122 -36.67 21.65 -17.34
C ASP A 122 -35.20 21.34 -16.99
N GLU A 123 -34.25 21.77 -17.83
CA GLU A 123 -32.81 21.49 -17.64
C GLU A 123 -32.27 21.95 -16.28
N ASP A 124 -32.81 23.01 -15.72
CA ASP A 124 -32.41 23.50 -14.39
C ASP A 124 -32.91 22.61 -13.24
N GLN A 125 -34.05 21.97 -13.41
CA GLN A 125 -34.56 20.97 -12.47
C GLN A 125 -33.86 19.62 -12.62
N LYS A 126 -33.38 19.27 -13.84
CA LYS A 126 -32.56 18.07 -14.05
C LYS A 126 -31.26 18.11 -13.23
N LYS A 127 -30.66 19.29 -13.06
CA LYS A 127 -29.45 19.48 -12.21
C LYS A 127 -29.71 19.20 -10.72
N GLU A 128 -30.91 19.42 -10.23
CA GLU A 128 -31.29 19.12 -8.83
C GLU A 128 -31.37 17.62 -8.56
N PHE A 129 -31.62 16.81 -9.59
CA PHE A 129 -31.65 15.35 -9.53
C PHE A 129 -30.32 14.68 -9.94
N GLU A 130 -29.29 15.45 -10.28
CA GLU A 130 -27.96 14.89 -10.52
C GLU A 130 -27.38 14.32 -9.23
N ILE A 131 -26.88 13.08 -9.32
CA ILE A 131 -26.18 12.43 -8.22
C ILE A 131 -24.89 13.22 -7.96
N GLN A 132 -24.88 13.98 -6.87
CA GLN A 132 -23.73 14.75 -6.46
C GLN A 132 -22.71 13.85 -5.79
N LEU A 133 -21.41 14.18 -5.98
CA LEU A 133 -20.34 13.52 -5.25
C LEU A 133 -20.49 13.82 -3.75
N PRO A 134 -20.46 12.79 -2.89
CA PRO A 134 -20.55 13.00 -1.46
C PRO A 134 -19.32 13.75 -0.94
N ASP A 135 -19.50 14.59 0.07
CA ASP A 135 -18.40 15.31 0.72
C ASP A 135 -17.63 14.37 1.65
N VAL A 136 -16.82 13.50 1.04
CA VAL A 136 -15.93 12.56 1.75
C VAL A 136 -14.56 12.58 1.10
N GLY A 137 -13.52 12.43 1.90
CA GLY A 137 -12.15 12.34 1.39
C GLY A 137 -11.90 11.04 0.60
N GLU A 138 -10.62 10.74 0.38
CA GLU A 138 -10.20 9.48 -0.23
C GLU A 138 -10.01 8.39 0.84
N TYR A 139 -9.90 7.14 0.40
CA TYR A 139 -9.47 6.04 1.25
C TYR A 139 -8.03 6.24 1.73
N GLU A 140 -7.71 5.67 2.89
CA GLU A 140 -6.32 5.56 3.35
C GLU A 140 -5.44 4.84 2.33
N LYS A 141 -4.17 5.24 2.22
CA LYS A 141 -3.21 4.71 1.23
C LYS A 141 -3.15 3.17 1.23
N GLU A 142 -3.18 2.55 2.41
CA GLU A 142 -3.17 1.09 2.54
C GLU A 142 -4.39 0.43 1.88
N THR A 143 -5.58 1.03 2.01
CA THR A 143 -6.80 0.55 1.37
C THR A 143 -6.71 0.64 -0.15
N LEU A 144 -6.18 1.77 -0.68
CA LEU A 144 -5.99 1.95 -2.12
C LEU A 144 -5.02 0.91 -2.70
N LEU A 145 -3.92 0.66 -2.01
CA LEU A 145 -2.94 -0.36 -2.40
C LEU A 145 -3.55 -1.78 -2.35
N ALA A 146 -4.36 -2.08 -1.33
CA ALA A 146 -5.08 -3.36 -1.24
C ALA A 146 -6.04 -3.54 -2.43
N PHE A 147 -6.75 -2.50 -2.84
CA PHE A 147 -7.59 -2.52 -4.03
C PHE A 147 -6.79 -2.79 -5.31
N GLU A 148 -5.66 -2.12 -5.50
CA GLU A 148 -4.79 -2.35 -6.65
C GLU A 148 -4.30 -3.81 -6.67
N LYS A 149 -3.81 -4.34 -5.55
CA LYS A 149 -3.36 -5.74 -5.43
C LYS A 149 -4.49 -6.72 -5.73
N GLU A 150 -5.71 -6.45 -5.25
CA GLU A 150 -6.89 -7.29 -5.50
C GLU A 150 -7.20 -7.39 -7.00
N VAL A 151 -7.26 -6.25 -7.70
CA VAL A 151 -7.79 -6.20 -9.08
C VAL A 151 -6.72 -6.19 -10.16
N LEU A 152 -5.49 -5.77 -9.88
CA LEU A 152 -4.36 -5.73 -10.82
C LEU A 152 -3.33 -6.84 -10.53
N GLY A 153 -3.31 -7.36 -9.29
CA GLY A 153 -2.31 -8.32 -8.84
C GLY A 153 -0.97 -7.70 -8.43
N VAL A 154 -0.81 -6.39 -8.62
CA VAL A 154 0.41 -5.62 -8.30
C VAL A 154 0.02 -4.29 -7.64
N TYR A 155 0.98 -3.66 -6.97
CA TYR A 155 0.88 -2.29 -6.49
C TYR A 155 1.41 -1.34 -7.58
N ILE A 156 0.71 -0.26 -7.89
CA ILE A 156 1.12 0.73 -8.89
C ILE A 156 1.36 2.09 -8.27
N SER A 157 0.50 2.52 -7.36
CA SER A 157 0.58 3.87 -6.76
C SER A 157 1.57 3.98 -5.59
N GLY A 158 2.24 2.89 -5.24
CA GLY A 158 3.23 2.80 -4.16
C GLY A 158 3.33 1.39 -3.62
N HIS A 159 4.07 1.22 -2.53
CA HIS A 159 4.21 -0.07 -1.85
C HIS A 159 3.75 0.04 -0.38
N PRO A 160 3.14 -1.02 0.23
CA PRO A 160 2.73 -1.00 1.63
C PRO A 160 3.88 -0.77 2.63
N LEU A 161 5.11 -0.97 2.20
CA LEU A 161 6.32 -0.73 3.00
C LEU A 161 6.92 0.67 2.82
N ASP A 162 6.40 1.53 1.91
CA ASP A 162 6.96 2.86 1.66
C ASP A 162 7.04 3.70 2.95
N ALA A 163 6.00 3.63 3.79
CA ALA A 163 5.98 4.34 5.08
C ALA A 163 7.02 3.82 6.10
N TYR A 164 7.56 2.65 5.85
CA TYR A 164 8.52 1.96 6.72
C TYR A 164 9.93 1.86 6.12
N GLU A 165 10.18 2.48 4.95
CA GLU A 165 11.41 2.31 4.18
C GLU A 165 12.66 2.64 5.00
N GLU A 166 12.65 3.73 5.77
CA GLU A 166 13.78 4.12 6.63
C GLU A 166 14.03 3.12 7.77
N GLN A 167 12.96 2.65 8.41
CA GLN A 167 13.04 1.61 9.43
C GLN A 167 13.54 0.31 8.83
N TRP A 168 13.01 -0.07 7.68
CA TRP A 168 13.39 -1.28 6.96
C TRP A 168 14.88 -1.25 6.60
N LYS A 169 15.38 -0.18 5.94
CA LYS A 169 16.79 -0.05 5.56
C LYS A 169 17.78 -0.17 6.74
N LYS A 170 17.38 0.34 7.92
CA LYS A 170 18.23 0.31 9.12
C LYS A 170 18.21 -1.03 9.84
N SER A 171 17.17 -1.84 9.64
CA SER A 171 16.93 -3.07 10.41
C SER A 171 17.27 -4.35 9.66
N VAL A 172 17.38 -4.31 8.32
CA VAL A 172 17.72 -5.49 7.51
C VAL A 172 19.23 -5.61 7.32
N SER A 173 19.72 -6.85 7.29
CA SER A 173 21.10 -7.16 6.90
C SER A 173 21.19 -7.67 5.46
N ALA A 174 20.08 -8.21 4.91
CA ALA A 174 19.95 -8.65 3.54
C ALA A 174 18.55 -8.31 3.00
N THR A 175 18.45 -8.08 1.72
CA THR A 175 17.21 -7.86 0.98
C THR A 175 16.72 -9.15 0.33
N THR A 176 15.45 -9.22 -0.07
CA THR A 176 14.93 -10.39 -0.78
C THR A 176 15.67 -10.66 -2.08
N LEU A 177 16.19 -9.59 -2.74
CA LEU A 177 16.97 -9.72 -3.99
C LEU A 177 18.30 -10.46 -3.76
N ASP A 178 18.90 -10.36 -2.58
CA ASP A 178 20.17 -11.02 -2.26
C ASP A 178 20.03 -12.56 -2.18
N PHE A 179 18.79 -13.05 -2.04
CA PHE A 179 18.43 -14.47 -2.05
C PHE A 179 18.14 -15.02 -3.45
N GLN A 180 18.01 -14.15 -4.45
CA GLN A 180 17.76 -14.57 -5.83
C GLN A 180 19.09 -14.95 -6.51
N LEU A 181 19.00 -15.84 -7.51
CA LEU A 181 20.14 -16.18 -8.34
C LEU A 181 20.50 -15.00 -9.24
N ASP A 182 21.75 -14.63 -9.24
CA ASP A 182 22.31 -13.70 -10.20
C ASP A 182 22.41 -14.37 -11.59
N GLU A 183 21.94 -13.70 -12.63
CA GLU A 183 21.82 -14.26 -13.99
C GLU A 183 23.17 -14.62 -14.61
N GLU A 184 24.27 -13.94 -14.22
CA GLU A 184 25.58 -14.17 -14.80
C GLU A 184 26.36 -15.26 -14.04
N THR A 185 26.26 -15.26 -12.70
CA THR A 185 27.07 -16.12 -11.84
C THR A 185 26.33 -17.38 -11.38
N ASN A 186 24.99 -17.41 -11.55
CA ASN A 186 24.10 -18.46 -11.03
C ASN A 186 24.28 -18.72 -9.52
N ARG A 187 24.58 -17.65 -8.76
CA ARG A 187 24.78 -17.70 -7.30
C ARG A 187 23.97 -16.62 -6.63
N THR A 188 23.62 -16.87 -5.38
CA THR A 188 23.02 -15.85 -4.50
C THR A 188 24.10 -14.99 -3.84
N LYS A 189 23.76 -13.79 -3.41
CA LYS A 189 24.69 -12.93 -2.65
C LYS A 189 24.82 -13.34 -1.18
N VAL A 190 23.80 -14.00 -0.65
CA VAL A 190 23.83 -14.57 0.69
C VAL A 190 24.52 -15.94 0.67
N HIS A 191 25.09 -16.36 1.78
CA HIS A 191 25.86 -17.61 1.89
C HIS A 191 25.16 -18.63 2.78
N ASP A 192 25.26 -19.91 2.47
CA ASP A 192 24.68 -20.97 3.28
C ASP A 192 25.13 -20.89 4.75
N GLY A 193 24.18 -21.05 5.65
CA GLY A 193 24.39 -20.97 7.09
C GLY A 193 24.58 -19.56 7.65
N ALA A 194 24.69 -18.51 6.82
CA ALA A 194 24.78 -17.12 7.28
C ALA A 194 23.50 -16.72 8.05
N LYS A 195 23.68 -15.87 9.05
CA LYS A 195 22.55 -15.31 9.81
C LYS A 195 22.17 -13.97 9.23
N GLU A 196 20.94 -13.89 8.69
CA GLU A 196 20.43 -12.68 8.08
C GLU A 196 19.12 -12.22 8.73
N ILE A 197 18.87 -10.94 8.59
CA ILE A 197 17.60 -10.30 8.96
C ILE A 197 17.01 -9.71 7.67
N ILE A 198 15.86 -10.21 7.30
CA ILE A 198 15.05 -9.63 6.23
C ILE A 198 13.84 -8.91 6.84
N GLY A 199 13.27 -7.96 6.11
CA GLY A 199 12.06 -7.26 6.53
C GLY A 199 11.09 -7.16 5.35
N GLY A 200 9.81 -7.44 5.59
CA GLY A 200 8.85 -7.39 4.50
C GLY A 200 7.42 -7.68 4.97
N MET A 201 6.53 -7.81 4.00
CA MET A 201 5.16 -8.20 4.20
C MET A 201 4.98 -9.68 3.82
N ILE A 202 4.22 -10.42 4.60
CA ILE A 202 3.88 -11.80 4.28
C ILE A 202 2.81 -11.79 3.18
N VAL A 203 3.16 -12.27 1.98
CA VAL A 203 2.25 -12.30 0.81
C VAL A 203 1.76 -13.70 0.48
N GLY A 204 2.22 -14.71 1.19
CA GLY A 204 1.77 -16.08 1.02
C GLY A 204 2.13 -16.94 2.21
N LYS A 205 1.26 -17.92 2.51
CA LYS A 205 1.45 -18.86 3.62
C LYS A 205 0.94 -20.24 3.23
N THR A 206 1.80 -21.23 3.40
CA THR A 206 1.43 -22.65 3.26
C THR A 206 1.79 -23.39 4.54
N ILE A 207 0.79 -24.03 5.16
CA ILE A 207 1.00 -24.86 6.35
C ILE A 207 1.18 -26.31 5.91
N LYS A 208 2.19 -26.98 6.46
CA LYS A 208 2.42 -28.41 6.25
C LYS A 208 2.61 -29.13 7.58
N HIS A 209 2.36 -30.42 7.59
CA HIS A 209 2.67 -31.29 8.73
C HIS A 209 3.98 -32.03 8.46
N THR A 210 4.83 -32.08 9.46
CA THR A 210 6.05 -32.89 9.43
C THR A 210 5.71 -34.37 9.52
N LYS A 211 6.70 -35.26 9.32
CA LYS A 211 6.54 -36.72 9.52
C LYS A 211 6.11 -37.05 10.94
N THR A 212 6.37 -36.21 11.91
CA THR A 212 5.97 -36.36 13.33
C THR A 212 4.63 -35.69 13.63
N ASN A 213 3.86 -35.34 12.61
CA ASN A 213 2.55 -34.64 12.70
C ASN A 213 2.58 -33.27 13.42
N GLN A 214 3.72 -32.60 13.43
CA GLN A 214 3.85 -31.23 13.93
C GLN A 214 3.64 -30.23 12.80
N MET A 215 3.01 -29.07 13.09
CA MET A 215 2.79 -28.04 12.11
C MET A 215 4.06 -27.22 11.84
N MET A 216 4.30 -26.93 10.58
CA MET A 216 5.31 -26.00 10.10
C MET A 216 4.72 -25.12 9.00
N ALA A 217 5.33 -23.98 8.72
CA ALA A 217 4.88 -23.11 7.66
C ALA A 217 6.00 -22.79 6.67
N PHE A 218 5.60 -22.57 5.43
CA PHE A 218 6.36 -21.86 4.42
C PHE A 218 5.66 -20.55 4.19
N ILE A 219 6.35 -19.44 4.39
CA ILE A 219 5.82 -18.10 4.13
C ILE A 219 6.64 -17.44 3.04
N THR A 220 5.98 -16.64 2.20
CA THR A 220 6.64 -15.78 1.24
C THR A 220 6.64 -14.37 1.80
N VAL A 221 7.82 -13.81 1.97
CA VAL A 221 8.01 -12.42 2.43
C VAL A 221 8.40 -11.57 1.24
N GLU A 222 7.62 -10.49 1.00
CA GLU A 222 7.84 -9.49 -0.05
C GLU A 222 8.39 -8.22 0.57
N ASP A 223 9.50 -7.70 0.04
CA ASP A 223 10.01 -6.38 0.35
C ASP A 223 9.89 -5.42 -0.85
N LEU A 224 10.59 -4.31 -0.82
CA LEU A 224 10.59 -3.30 -1.90
C LEU A 224 11.26 -3.79 -3.20
N LEU A 225 11.98 -4.92 -3.17
CA LEU A 225 12.84 -5.38 -4.25
C LEU A 225 12.40 -6.73 -4.83
N GLY A 226 11.66 -7.55 -4.07
CA GLY A 226 11.22 -8.87 -4.52
C GLY A 226 10.62 -9.72 -3.41
N THR A 227 10.76 -11.03 -3.54
CA THR A 227 10.21 -12.00 -2.58
C THR A 227 11.24 -13.06 -2.19
N VAL A 228 11.10 -13.61 -0.99
CA VAL A 228 11.90 -14.74 -0.51
C VAL A 228 11.03 -15.73 0.24
N GLU A 229 11.31 -17.04 0.07
CA GLU A 229 10.67 -18.09 0.85
C GLU A 229 11.34 -18.23 2.22
N VAL A 230 10.54 -18.22 3.28
CA VAL A 230 10.98 -18.45 4.65
C VAL A 230 10.37 -19.73 5.17
N VAL A 231 11.21 -20.63 5.67
CA VAL A 231 10.82 -21.89 6.29
C VAL A 231 10.71 -21.70 7.80
N VAL A 232 9.52 -21.94 8.34
CA VAL A 232 9.25 -21.82 9.78
C VAL A 232 9.00 -23.21 10.34
N PHE A 233 10.01 -23.77 11.01
CA PHE A 233 9.94 -25.10 11.62
C PHE A 233 9.00 -25.14 12.83
N PRO A 234 8.55 -26.33 13.28
CA PRO A 234 7.49 -26.47 14.28
C PRO A 234 7.68 -25.67 15.55
N ARG A 235 8.90 -25.65 16.10
CA ARG A 235 9.20 -24.89 17.31
C ARG A 235 8.96 -23.41 17.14
N ASP A 236 9.44 -22.87 16.01
CA ASP A 236 9.36 -21.45 15.71
C ASP A 236 7.97 -21.08 15.19
N TYR A 237 7.26 -22.04 14.57
CA TYR A 237 5.87 -21.89 14.19
C TYR A 237 4.96 -21.66 15.41
N GLU A 238 5.07 -22.52 16.43
CA GLU A 238 4.26 -22.36 17.65
C GLU A 238 4.56 -21.03 18.38
N ALA A 239 5.82 -20.63 18.42
CA ALA A 239 6.24 -19.38 19.07
C ALA A 239 5.76 -18.11 18.34
N ASN A 240 5.58 -18.18 17.01
CA ASN A 240 5.31 -17.02 16.17
C ASN A 240 3.96 -17.09 15.44
N ARG A 241 3.13 -18.10 15.71
CA ARG A 241 1.88 -18.38 14.97
C ARG A 241 0.99 -17.15 14.77
N GLN A 242 0.88 -16.29 15.77
CA GLN A 242 0.06 -15.07 15.74
C GLN A 242 0.57 -14.01 14.75
N TYR A 243 1.82 -14.09 14.30
CA TYR A 243 2.44 -13.15 13.36
C TYR A 243 2.51 -13.70 11.93
N LEU A 244 2.19 -15.00 11.75
CA LEU A 244 2.25 -15.70 10.47
C LEU A 244 0.94 -15.59 9.69
N GLU A 245 0.45 -14.38 9.47
CA GLU A 245 -0.74 -14.09 8.68
C GLU A 245 -0.35 -13.25 7.46
N GLU A 246 -1.06 -13.43 6.35
CA GLU A 246 -0.89 -12.60 5.16
C GLU A 246 -1.15 -11.13 5.50
N ASP A 247 -0.52 -10.23 4.77
CA ASP A 247 -0.50 -8.77 4.96
C ASP A 247 0.19 -8.27 6.24
N LYS A 248 0.70 -9.16 7.11
CA LYS A 248 1.51 -8.73 8.27
C LYS A 248 2.90 -8.30 7.84
N LYS A 249 3.33 -7.13 8.34
CA LYS A 249 4.67 -6.57 8.14
C LYS A 249 5.60 -7.06 9.26
N VAL A 250 6.63 -7.81 8.90
CA VAL A 250 7.52 -8.52 9.85
C VAL A 250 8.99 -8.42 9.47
N PHE A 251 9.85 -8.32 10.48
CA PHE A 251 11.25 -8.68 10.37
C PHE A 251 11.41 -10.15 10.72
N VAL A 252 12.15 -10.89 9.91
CA VAL A 252 12.46 -12.29 10.12
C VAL A 252 13.98 -12.43 10.25
N LYS A 253 14.42 -12.84 11.42
CA LYS A 253 15.80 -13.26 11.64
C LYS A 253 15.89 -14.76 11.42
N GLY A 254 16.89 -15.19 10.67
CA GLY A 254 17.03 -16.59 10.35
C GLY A 254 18.42 -16.94 9.84
N ARG A 255 18.53 -18.18 9.40
CA ARG A 255 19.73 -18.72 8.77
C ARG A 255 19.43 -19.00 7.31
N VAL A 256 20.33 -18.59 6.44
CA VAL A 256 20.27 -18.88 5.01
C VAL A 256 20.40 -20.39 4.76
N SER A 257 19.57 -20.89 3.89
CA SER A 257 19.67 -22.25 3.33
C SER A 257 19.79 -22.14 1.81
N GLU A 258 20.94 -22.52 1.30
CA GLU A 258 21.24 -22.52 -0.11
C GLU A 258 20.90 -23.92 -0.69
N GLU A 259 20.27 -23.94 -1.86
CA GLU A 259 20.03 -25.14 -2.67
C GLU A 259 20.66 -24.92 -4.03
N ASP A 260 21.35 -25.93 -4.58
CA ASP A 260 21.95 -25.84 -5.89
C ASP A 260 20.94 -25.42 -6.97
N ASP A 261 21.33 -24.45 -7.81
CA ASP A 261 20.54 -23.93 -8.93
C ASP A 261 19.12 -23.41 -8.56
N ARG A 262 18.94 -22.93 -7.32
CA ARG A 262 17.66 -22.36 -6.84
C ARG A 262 17.90 -21.12 -5.99
N PRO A 263 16.91 -20.19 -5.92
CA PRO A 263 16.94 -19.12 -4.95
C PRO A 263 17.12 -19.65 -3.53
N SER A 264 17.96 -18.98 -2.75
CA SER A 264 18.17 -19.32 -1.34
C SER A 264 16.91 -19.05 -0.53
N LYS A 265 16.74 -19.79 0.56
CA LYS A 265 15.65 -19.66 1.53
C LYS A 265 16.17 -19.18 2.87
N LEU A 266 15.30 -18.59 3.67
CA LEU A 266 15.62 -18.24 5.06
C LEU A 266 14.94 -19.24 6.00
N ILE A 267 15.72 -19.91 6.84
CA ILE A 267 15.21 -20.73 7.94
C ILE A 267 14.95 -19.80 9.12
N CYS A 268 13.68 -19.62 9.47
CA CYS A 268 13.27 -18.72 10.55
C CYS A 268 13.84 -19.14 11.92
N GLU A 269 14.41 -18.20 12.64
CA GLU A 269 14.76 -18.34 14.07
C GLU A 269 13.90 -17.42 14.94
N LYS A 270 13.48 -16.22 14.42
CA LYS A 270 12.66 -15.25 15.16
C LYS A 270 11.89 -14.36 14.20
N ILE A 271 10.65 -14.03 14.58
CA ILE A 271 9.79 -13.07 13.86
C ILE A 271 9.47 -11.90 14.79
N ILE A 272 9.59 -10.68 14.28
CA ILE A 272 9.29 -9.45 15.01
C ILE A 272 8.40 -8.59 14.12
N PRO A 273 7.13 -8.32 14.48
CA PRO A 273 6.30 -7.37 13.76
C PRO A 273 6.93 -5.97 13.69
N PHE A 274 6.75 -5.24 12.60
CA PHE A 274 7.32 -3.89 12.43
C PHE A 274 6.93 -2.95 13.58
N HIS A 275 5.69 -3.02 14.05
CA HIS A 275 5.21 -2.20 15.17
C HIS A 275 5.81 -2.57 16.53
N GLN A 276 6.48 -3.73 16.66
CA GLN A 276 7.15 -4.16 17.89
C GLN A 276 8.65 -3.88 17.89
N VAL A 277 9.19 -3.37 16.79
CA VAL A 277 10.57 -2.87 16.75
C VAL A 277 10.60 -1.58 17.55
N LYS A 278 11.35 -1.61 18.64
CA LYS A 278 11.51 -0.42 19.49
C LYS A 278 12.21 0.67 18.69
N ARG A 279 11.67 1.86 18.77
CA ARG A 279 12.26 3.05 18.18
C ARG A 279 12.77 3.93 19.31
N GLU A 280 13.83 4.65 19.04
CA GLU A 280 14.34 5.69 19.94
C GLU A 280 14.31 7.02 19.21
N LEU A 281 13.68 8.01 19.82
CA LEU A 281 13.76 9.40 19.37
C LEU A 281 14.91 10.07 20.09
N TRP A 282 15.96 10.44 19.35
CA TRP A 282 17.12 11.12 19.90
C TRP A 282 17.00 12.63 19.67
N ILE A 283 17.15 13.39 20.75
CA ILE A 283 17.17 14.83 20.74
C ILE A 283 18.55 15.29 21.24
N GLN A 284 19.28 16.01 20.40
CA GLN A 284 20.61 16.49 20.71
C GLN A 284 20.58 17.91 21.28
N PHE A 285 21.36 18.12 22.30
CA PHE A 285 21.63 19.42 22.88
C PHE A 285 23.14 19.72 22.85
N ALA A 286 23.51 20.98 22.76
CA ALA A 286 24.90 21.39 22.75
C ALA A 286 25.64 20.91 24.03
N ASP A 287 25.02 21.09 25.18
CA ASP A 287 25.51 20.69 26.50
C ASP A 287 24.35 20.41 27.46
N LYS A 288 24.70 19.99 28.69
CA LYS A 288 23.72 19.70 29.74
C LYS A 288 22.93 20.93 30.20
N ASN A 289 23.53 22.14 30.17
CA ASN A 289 22.84 23.36 30.58
C ASN A 289 21.77 23.76 29.60
N SER A 290 22.04 23.62 28.29
CA SER A 290 21.06 23.83 27.21
C SER A 290 19.88 22.88 27.38
N TYR A 291 20.13 21.59 27.65
CA TYR A 291 19.05 20.64 27.95
C TYR A 291 18.21 21.06 29.17
N LEU A 292 18.84 21.43 30.28
CA LEU A 292 18.12 21.81 31.50
C LEU A 292 17.28 23.08 31.32
N ALA A 293 17.73 24.01 30.49
CA ALA A 293 16.98 25.23 30.16
C ALA A 293 15.69 24.93 29.40
N GLU A 294 15.69 23.88 28.56
CA GLU A 294 14.58 23.50 27.69
C GLU A 294 13.79 22.28 28.18
N GLU A 295 14.24 21.62 29.25
CA GLU A 295 13.63 20.38 29.76
C GLU A 295 12.10 20.49 29.96
N LYS A 296 11.66 21.60 30.58
CA LYS A 296 10.23 21.82 30.85
C LYS A 296 9.41 21.97 29.58
N LEU A 297 9.95 22.65 28.55
CA LEU A 297 9.28 22.82 27.25
C LEU A 297 9.21 21.48 26.52
N LEU A 298 10.32 20.74 26.46
CA LEU A 298 10.38 19.41 25.87
C LEU A 298 9.36 18.47 26.52
N MET A 299 9.35 18.40 27.84
CA MET A 299 8.38 17.55 28.56
C MET A 299 6.94 17.93 28.25
N GLY A 300 6.63 19.22 28.12
CA GLY A 300 5.31 19.68 27.67
C GLY A 300 4.96 19.25 26.25
N MET A 301 5.93 19.15 25.33
CA MET A 301 5.70 18.66 23.98
C MET A 301 5.48 17.14 23.93
N LEU A 302 6.10 16.39 24.85
CA LEU A 302 5.98 14.92 24.93
C LEU A 302 4.72 14.46 25.67
N GLN A 303 4.16 15.29 26.55
CA GLN A 303 3.08 14.91 27.48
C GLN A 303 1.77 14.50 26.75
N ASP A 304 1.55 15.03 25.55
CA ASP A 304 0.33 14.78 24.76
C ASP A 304 0.43 13.50 23.88
N SER A 305 1.51 12.72 24.01
CA SER A 305 1.74 11.53 23.20
C SER A 305 1.97 10.32 24.10
N GLU A 306 1.15 9.28 23.88
CA GLU A 306 1.31 7.99 24.54
C GLU A 306 1.82 6.94 23.55
N GLY A 307 2.76 6.09 23.97
CA GLY A 307 3.31 5.01 23.15
C GLY A 307 4.48 4.29 23.78
N ASP A 308 5.12 3.41 23.01
CA ASP A 308 6.22 2.54 23.50
C ASP A 308 7.61 3.00 23.08
N ASP A 309 7.72 4.07 22.27
CA ASP A 309 9.00 4.55 21.75
C ASP A 309 9.74 5.38 22.81
N THR A 310 11.04 5.08 22.97
CA THR A 310 11.86 5.71 24.01
C THR A 310 12.43 7.04 23.53
N VAL A 311 12.37 8.07 24.37
CA VAL A 311 13.04 9.35 24.10
C VAL A 311 14.41 9.36 24.75
N VAL A 312 15.42 9.74 23.98
CA VAL A 312 16.82 9.79 24.38
C VAL A 312 17.37 11.20 24.20
N ILE A 313 17.92 11.74 25.25
CA ILE A 313 18.60 13.05 25.27
C ILE A 313 20.10 12.81 25.12
N TYR A 314 20.72 13.50 24.17
CA TYR A 314 22.17 13.46 23.97
C TYR A 314 22.77 14.85 24.11
N CYS A 315 23.69 15.01 25.05
CA CYS A 315 24.46 16.27 25.24
C CYS A 315 25.84 16.10 24.58
N LYS A 316 26.09 16.91 23.54
CA LYS A 316 27.28 16.80 22.66
C LYS A 316 28.60 17.06 23.46
N ALA A 317 28.62 18.14 24.26
CA ALA A 317 29.85 18.55 24.98
C ALA A 317 30.32 17.46 25.94
N GLU A 318 29.44 16.88 26.73
CA GLU A 318 29.74 15.84 27.71
C GLU A 318 29.72 14.44 27.15
N LYS A 319 29.28 14.25 25.87
CA LYS A 319 29.00 12.97 25.25
C LYS A 319 28.06 12.10 26.11
N ALA A 320 27.13 12.75 26.81
CA ALA A 320 26.25 12.10 27.77
C ALA A 320 24.93 11.72 27.13
N VAL A 321 24.46 10.50 27.41
CA VAL A 321 23.21 9.94 26.97
C VAL A 321 22.28 9.75 28.16
N LYS A 322 21.07 10.31 28.10
CA LYS A 322 20.02 10.13 29.11
C LYS A 322 18.78 9.56 28.45
N ARG A 323 18.42 8.31 28.73
CA ARG A 323 17.14 7.75 28.34
C ARG A 323 16.08 8.19 29.32
N LEU A 324 14.98 8.73 28.81
CA LEU A 324 13.85 9.13 29.65
C LEU A 324 13.15 7.87 30.22
N PRO A 325 12.56 7.97 31.42
CA PRO A 325 11.78 6.89 32.01
C PRO A 325 10.57 6.52 31.14
N ARG A 326 10.05 5.30 31.27
CA ARG A 326 8.93 4.76 30.46
C ARG A 326 7.66 5.60 30.44
N ASN A 327 7.40 6.35 31.51
CA ASN A 327 6.26 7.28 31.57
C ASN A 327 6.40 8.49 30.62
N TRP A 328 7.54 8.64 29.96
CA TRP A 328 7.81 9.63 28.91
C TRP A 328 8.02 8.99 27.53
N ASN A 329 7.68 7.71 27.41
CA ASN A 329 7.64 7.09 26.10
C ASN A 329 6.49 7.72 25.29
N ILE A 330 6.70 7.83 24.00
CA ILE A 330 5.78 8.48 23.05
C ILE A 330 5.39 7.51 21.94
N GLY A 331 4.27 7.80 21.27
CA GLY A 331 3.98 7.28 19.93
C GLY A 331 4.62 8.21 18.91
N ILE A 332 5.60 7.71 18.15
CA ILE A 332 6.24 8.51 17.10
C ILE A 332 5.30 8.61 15.90
N GLU A 333 4.33 9.51 16.01
CA GLU A 333 3.35 9.84 14.98
C GLU A 333 3.78 11.09 14.19
N PRO A 334 3.29 11.27 12.93
CA PRO A 334 3.65 12.42 12.10
C PRO A 334 3.42 13.78 12.78
N ASN A 335 2.38 13.89 13.59
CA ASN A 335 2.02 15.13 14.28
C ASN A 335 3.08 15.54 15.33
N ILE A 336 3.48 14.60 16.21
CA ILE A 336 4.51 14.88 17.22
C ILE A 336 5.87 15.09 16.58
N LEU A 337 6.22 14.32 15.54
CA LEU A 337 7.45 14.53 14.79
C LEU A 337 7.50 15.92 14.17
N SER A 338 6.43 16.36 13.52
CA SER A 338 6.37 17.70 12.93
C SER A 338 6.56 18.81 13.97
N ARG A 339 5.92 18.68 15.14
CA ARG A 339 6.10 19.65 16.25
C ARG A 339 7.54 19.70 16.74
N LEU A 340 8.16 18.55 16.96
CA LEU A 340 9.53 18.45 17.44
C LEU A 340 10.54 18.89 16.37
N THR A 341 10.34 18.48 15.10
CA THR A 341 11.21 18.90 13.98
C THR A 341 11.16 20.40 13.74
N ASN A 342 10.00 21.02 13.84
CA ASN A 342 9.85 22.47 13.69
C ASN A 342 10.62 23.23 14.77
N TYR A 343 10.78 22.65 15.96
CA TYR A 343 11.46 23.31 17.07
C TYR A 343 12.96 22.94 17.13
N TYR A 344 13.31 21.65 17.02
CA TYR A 344 14.68 21.16 17.18
C TYR A 344 15.43 20.98 15.85
N GLY A 345 14.73 20.97 14.70
CA GLY A 345 15.35 20.87 13.38
C GLY A 345 16.26 19.65 13.23
N GLU A 346 17.51 19.90 12.80
CA GLU A 346 18.53 18.86 12.58
C GLU A 346 19.03 18.20 13.88
N GLU A 347 18.72 18.75 15.05
CA GLU A 347 19.05 18.16 16.35
C GLU A 347 18.14 16.96 16.72
N LEU A 348 17.16 16.66 15.87
CA LEU A 348 16.25 15.52 16.01
C LEU A 348 16.70 14.34 15.15
N SER A 349 16.79 13.16 15.74
CA SER A 349 17.15 11.93 15.01
C SER A 349 16.30 10.76 15.49
N LEU A 350 15.72 10.01 14.55
CA LEU A 350 14.99 8.79 14.83
C LEU A 350 15.89 7.57 14.60
N ILE A 351 16.05 6.75 15.65
CA ILE A 351 16.85 5.52 15.60
C ILE A 351 15.93 4.32 15.86
N HIS A 352 16.02 3.32 15.00
CA HIS A 352 15.34 2.04 15.14
C HIS A 352 16.32 1.04 15.76
N ILE A 353 15.90 0.34 16.82
CA ILE A 353 16.74 -0.61 17.59
C ILE A 353 16.24 -2.03 17.38
#